data_e3f657d3a672cb5441705ba1fe3e65ec
#
_entry.id   e3f657d3a672cb5441705ba1fe3e65ec
#
_cell.length_a   1.000
_cell.length_b   1.000
_cell.length_c   1.000
_cell.angle_alpha   90.00
_cell.angle_beta   90.00
_cell.angle_gamma   90.00
#
_symmetry.space_group_name_H-M   'P 1'
#
loop_
_entity.id
_entity.type
_entity.pdbx_description
1 polymer ?
#
loop_
_entity_poly.entity_id
_entity_poly.type
_entity_poly.pdbx_seq_one_letter_code
_entity_poly.pdbx_strand_id
1 'polypeptide(L)'
;MADIAFGKMALVVEDEMLFRLEISELLEAEGYAVIEANCAAQALERLCDTVCLMVTDVRMPGAMNGIGLVREMSCRRPDVAVVVVSAQITPKPGELPPDVPFVSRPFLERQMRASVRDAVASRPARSRT
;
A
#
# COMPACT_ATOMS: atom_id res chain seq x y z
N MET A 1 -13.63 -13.81 17.45
CA MET A 1 -12.76 -13.54 17.25
C MET A 1 -12.46 -13.53 16.06
N ALA A 2 -12.27 -12.80 15.78
CA ALA A 2 -12.14 -12.59 14.66
C ALA A 2 -11.17 -13.18 14.06
N ASP A 3 -11.29 -13.64 13.37
CA ASP A 3 -10.51 -14.02 12.58
C ASP A 3 -9.90 -13.08 11.97
N ILE A 4 -8.98 -12.51 12.57
CA ILE A 4 -8.16 -11.81 11.94
C ILE A 4 -7.75 -12.53 10.86
N ALA A 5 -8.01 -12.10 9.81
CA ALA A 5 -7.76 -12.71 8.70
C ALA A 5 -6.38 -13.14 8.63
N PHE A 6 -6.11 -14.32 8.87
CA PHE A 6 -4.93 -14.91 8.72
C PHE A 6 -4.42 -14.61 7.39
N GLY A 7 -3.27 -14.10 7.25
CA GLY A 7 -2.67 -13.75 5.99
C GLY A 7 -3.15 -12.44 5.39
N LYS A 8 -3.98 -11.73 6.08
CA LYS A 8 -4.46 -10.45 5.60
C LYS A 8 -3.64 -9.36 6.24
N MET A 9 -2.45 -9.14 5.71
CA MET A 9 -1.52 -8.17 6.26
C MET A 9 -1.24 -7.06 5.27
N ALA A 10 -1.22 -5.83 5.74
CA ALA A 10 -0.95 -4.65 4.92
C ALA A 10 0.36 -4.01 5.34
N LEU A 11 1.09 -3.50 4.35
CA LEU A 11 2.32 -2.75 4.57
C LEU A 11 2.02 -1.29 4.29
N VAL A 12 2.20 -0.42 5.28
CA VAL A 12 1.94 1.01 5.15
C VAL A 12 3.28 1.74 5.14
N VAL A 13 3.54 2.46 4.05
CA VAL A 13 4.83 3.10 3.83
C VAL A 13 4.63 4.61 3.78
N GLU A 14 5.07 5.29 4.82
CA GLU A 14 4.85 6.72 4.98
C GLU A 14 5.85 7.24 6.02
N ASP A 15 6.61 8.27 5.69
CA ASP A 15 7.61 8.79 6.61
C ASP A 15 7.02 9.69 7.70
N GLU A 16 5.85 10.27 7.45
CA GLU A 16 5.20 11.14 8.41
C GLU A 16 4.39 10.29 9.38
N MET A 17 4.74 10.29 10.63
CA MET A 17 4.15 9.38 11.63
C MET A 17 2.63 9.52 11.74
N LEU A 18 2.12 10.76 11.75
CA LEU A 18 0.68 10.96 11.90
C LEU A 18 -0.11 10.44 10.71
N PHE A 19 0.40 10.65 9.50
CA PHE A 19 -0.24 10.12 8.31
C PHE A 19 -0.15 8.59 8.26
N ARG A 20 0.98 8.05 8.69
CA ARG A 20 1.15 6.60 8.73
C ARG A 20 0.15 5.97 9.70
N LEU A 21 -0.03 6.61 10.85
CA LEU A 21 -0.97 6.13 11.85
C LEU A 21 -2.41 6.19 11.35
N GLU A 22 -2.77 7.28 10.68
CA GLU A 22 -4.10 7.44 10.11
C GLU A 22 -4.44 6.30 9.15
N ILE A 23 -3.52 6.01 8.23
CA ILE A 23 -3.73 4.94 7.25
C ILE A 23 -3.77 3.58 7.96
N SER A 24 -2.87 3.38 8.91
CA SER A 24 -2.80 2.11 9.63
C SER A 24 -4.09 1.83 10.38
N GLU A 25 -4.64 2.81 11.06
CA GLU A 25 -5.90 2.65 11.80
C GLU A 25 -7.06 2.33 10.86
N LEU A 26 -7.09 2.98 9.71
CA LEU A 26 -8.14 2.72 8.74
C LEU A 26 -8.06 1.28 8.23
N LEU A 27 -6.86 0.80 7.94
CA LEU A 27 -6.69 -0.56 7.45
C LEU A 27 -6.96 -1.59 8.54
N GLU A 28 -6.61 -1.30 9.77
CA GLU A 28 -6.93 -2.19 10.89
C GLU A 28 -8.45 -2.31 11.05
N ALA A 29 -9.17 -1.22 10.85
CA ALA A 29 -10.64 -1.26 10.89
C ALA A 29 -11.23 -2.10 9.76
N GLU A 30 -10.48 -2.26 8.65
CA GLU A 30 -10.89 -3.11 7.54
C GLU A 30 -10.46 -4.58 7.74
N GLY A 31 -9.82 -4.88 8.85
CA GLY A 31 -9.45 -6.26 9.18
C GLY A 31 -8.01 -6.63 8.86
N TYR A 32 -7.17 -5.66 8.47
CA TYR A 32 -5.77 -5.97 8.19
C TYR A 32 -4.93 -5.89 9.45
N ALA A 33 -3.95 -6.76 9.56
CA ALA A 33 -2.83 -6.53 10.46
C ALA A 33 -1.85 -5.63 9.69
N VAL A 34 -1.25 -4.66 10.35
CA VAL A 34 -0.45 -3.66 9.66
C VAL A 34 1.02 -3.74 10.07
N ILE A 35 1.88 -3.72 9.06
CA ILE A 35 3.31 -3.51 9.23
C ILE A 35 3.58 -2.09 8.74
N GLU A 36 4.31 -1.30 9.51
CA GLU A 36 4.64 0.07 9.13
C GLU A 36 6.07 0.18 8.65
N ALA A 37 6.30 1.06 7.70
CA ALA A 37 7.63 1.40 7.20
C ALA A 37 7.68 2.88 6.93
N ASN A 38 8.84 3.50 7.11
CA ASN A 38 8.99 4.94 6.93
C ASN A 38 9.73 5.31 5.64
N CYS A 39 10.15 4.34 4.87
CA CYS A 39 10.80 4.57 3.58
C CYS A 39 10.76 3.29 2.75
N ALA A 40 11.11 3.41 1.47
CA ALA A 40 11.05 2.27 0.56
C ALA A 40 11.99 1.14 0.98
N ALA A 41 13.21 1.46 1.42
CA ALA A 41 14.15 0.44 1.84
C ALA A 41 13.59 -0.38 3.00
N GLN A 42 13.02 0.30 3.99
CA GLN A 42 12.42 -0.36 5.14
C GLN A 42 11.22 -1.21 4.73
N ALA A 43 10.43 -0.72 3.76
CA ALA A 43 9.29 -1.47 3.25
C ALA A 43 9.74 -2.79 2.63
N LEU A 44 10.80 -2.75 1.81
CA LEU A 44 11.30 -3.95 1.17
C LEU A 44 11.88 -4.94 2.17
N GLU A 45 12.50 -4.42 3.24
CA GLU A 45 13.02 -5.29 4.30
C GLU A 45 11.90 -5.99 5.07
N ARG A 46 10.78 -5.33 5.23
CA ARG A 46 9.66 -5.84 6.02
C ARG A 46 8.64 -6.62 5.22
N LEU A 47 8.83 -6.66 3.91
CA LEU A 47 7.95 -7.42 3.04
C LEU A 47 8.06 -8.91 3.38
N CYS A 48 6.95 -9.56 3.58
CA CYS A 48 6.92 -10.99 3.88
C CYS A 48 5.75 -11.64 3.15
N ASP A 49 5.68 -12.96 3.23
CA ASP A 49 4.72 -13.73 2.45
C ASP A 49 3.27 -13.41 2.77
N THR A 50 3.00 -12.93 3.97
CA THR A 50 1.63 -12.65 4.38
C THR A 50 1.14 -11.26 3.94
N VAL A 51 2.02 -10.41 3.41
CA VAL A 51 1.61 -9.10 2.93
C VAL A 51 0.81 -9.28 1.65
N CYS A 52 -0.41 -8.75 1.64
CA CYS A 52 -1.28 -8.81 0.46
C CYS A 52 -1.69 -7.42 -0.04
N LEU A 53 -1.34 -6.38 0.69
CA LEU A 53 -1.68 -5.00 0.35
C LEU A 53 -0.54 -4.08 0.75
N MET A 54 -0.23 -3.10 -0.07
CA MET A 54 0.69 -2.04 0.29
C MET A 54 0.04 -0.70 0.00
N VAL A 55 0.09 0.21 0.97
CA VAL A 55 -0.32 1.60 0.78
C VAL A 55 0.91 2.45 0.97
N THR A 56 1.30 3.20 -0.05
CA THR A 56 2.54 3.99 0.00
C THR A 56 2.31 5.42 -0.41
N ASP A 57 3.02 6.34 0.27
CA ASP A 57 3.13 7.73 -0.20
C ASP A 57 4.11 7.77 -1.38
N VAL A 58 4.01 8.81 -2.19
CA VAL A 58 4.95 9.04 -3.29
C VAL A 58 6.25 9.64 -2.76
N ARG A 59 6.15 10.66 -1.90
CA ARG A 59 7.36 11.33 -1.40
C ARG A 59 7.85 10.68 -0.14
N MET A 60 9.05 10.18 -0.19
CA MET A 60 9.70 9.55 0.96
C MET A 60 11.19 9.81 0.88
N PRO A 61 11.90 9.83 2.02
CA PRO A 61 13.34 10.00 2.01
C PRO A 61 14.03 8.76 1.44
N GLY A 62 15.25 8.96 0.96
CA GLY A 62 16.06 7.86 0.45
C GLY A 62 16.14 7.84 -1.06
N ALA A 63 16.79 6.83 -1.60
CA ALA A 63 17.06 6.72 -3.01
C ALA A 63 15.85 6.36 -3.85
N MET A 64 14.86 5.75 -3.24
CA MET A 64 13.67 5.29 -3.97
C MET A 64 12.43 5.97 -3.40
N ASN A 65 11.62 6.56 -4.27
CA ASN A 65 10.35 7.14 -3.85
C ASN A 65 9.23 6.10 -3.99
N GLY A 66 8.00 6.51 -3.71
CA GLY A 66 6.85 5.60 -3.75
C GLY A 66 6.59 5.01 -5.12
N ILE A 67 6.80 5.78 -6.18
CA ILE A 67 6.60 5.28 -7.55
C ILE A 67 7.61 4.19 -7.86
N GLY A 68 8.87 4.40 -7.48
CA GLY A 68 9.90 3.37 -7.63
C GLY A 68 9.59 2.13 -6.83
N LEU A 69 9.07 2.32 -5.61
CA LEU A 69 8.66 1.19 -4.76
C LEU A 69 7.54 0.39 -5.40
N VAL A 70 6.55 1.06 -6.02
CA VAL A 70 5.46 0.36 -6.70
C VAL A 70 6.01 -0.50 -7.84
N ARG A 71 6.96 0.04 -8.60
CA ARG A 71 7.58 -0.70 -9.70
C ARG A 71 8.33 -1.93 -9.19
N GLU A 72 9.04 -1.76 -8.09
CA GLU A 72 9.78 -2.86 -7.47
C GLU A 72 8.82 -3.95 -7.00
N MET A 73 7.71 -3.55 -6.37
CA MET A 73 6.69 -4.50 -5.93
C MET A 73 6.07 -5.24 -7.09
N SER A 74 5.82 -4.55 -8.21
CA SER A 74 5.25 -5.20 -9.38
C SER A 74 6.14 -6.31 -9.91
N CYS A 75 7.45 -6.16 -9.76
CA CYS A 75 8.39 -7.19 -10.18
C CYS A 75 8.50 -8.33 -9.17
N ARG A 76 8.57 -7.98 -7.88
CA ARG A 76 8.82 -9.00 -6.84
C ARG A 76 7.56 -9.73 -6.41
N ARG A 77 6.47 -9.01 -6.31
CA ARG A 77 5.24 -9.54 -5.75
C ARG A 77 4.03 -8.96 -6.48
N PRO A 78 3.79 -9.41 -7.70
CA PRO A 78 2.64 -8.90 -8.47
C PRO A 78 1.29 -9.27 -7.84
N ASP A 79 1.29 -10.19 -6.89
CA ASP A 79 0.09 -10.57 -6.16
C ASP A 79 -0.30 -9.56 -5.07
N VAL A 80 0.60 -8.64 -4.70
CA VAL A 80 0.30 -7.64 -3.68
C VAL A 80 -0.47 -6.49 -4.31
N ALA A 81 -1.63 -6.18 -3.74
CA ALA A 81 -2.41 -5.02 -4.17
C ALA A 81 -1.70 -3.74 -3.71
N VAL A 82 -1.75 -2.68 -4.49
CA VAL A 82 -1.05 -1.45 -4.18
C VAL A 82 -1.98 -0.26 -4.32
N VAL A 83 -1.95 0.63 -3.34
CA VAL A 83 -2.63 1.94 -3.41
C VAL A 83 -1.57 3.00 -3.14
N VAL A 84 -1.57 4.06 -3.93
CA VAL A 84 -0.63 5.17 -3.77
C VAL A 84 -1.37 6.38 -3.27
N VAL A 85 -0.82 7.05 -2.25
CA VAL A 85 -1.40 8.28 -1.70
C VAL A 85 -0.38 9.40 -1.80
N SER A 86 -0.84 10.63 -1.95
CA SER A 86 0.07 11.77 -1.86
C SER A 86 -0.72 13.07 -1.71
N ALA A 87 -0.13 14.04 -1.01
CA ALA A 87 -0.70 15.36 -0.86
C ALA A 87 -0.18 16.33 -1.91
N GLN A 88 1.04 16.13 -2.36
CA GLN A 88 1.72 17.15 -3.15
C GLN A 88 2.06 16.74 -4.57
N ILE A 89 2.12 15.47 -4.84
CA ILE A 89 2.54 14.96 -6.14
C ILE A 89 1.44 14.13 -6.73
N THR A 90 1.06 14.47 -7.96
CA THR A 90 0.12 13.65 -8.73
C THR A 90 0.95 12.89 -9.76
N PRO A 91 0.90 11.58 -9.79
CA PRO A 91 1.64 10.82 -10.79
C PRO A 91 1.20 11.21 -12.20
N LYS A 92 2.15 11.25 -13.11
CA LYS A 92 1.85 11.50 -14.52
C LYS A 92 1.23 10.26 -15.14
N PRO A 93 0.47 10.41 -16.21
CA PRO A 93 -0.07 9.25 -16.91
C PRO A 93 1.06 8.27 -17.27
N GLY A 94 0.85 7.02 -16.96
CA GLY A 94 1.83 5.97 -17.24
C GLY A 94 2.89 5.74 -16.19
N GLU A 95 2.97 6.60 -15.16
CA GLU A 95 3.95 6.38 -14.09
C GLU A 95 3.55 5.24 -13.17
N LEU A 96 2.26 5.01 -13.00
CA LEU A 96 1.76 3.91 -12.19
C LEU A 96 1.10 2.87 -13.08
N PRO A 97 1.16 1.59 -12.71
CA PRO A 97 0.39 0.58 -13.42
C PRO A 97 -1.10 0.91 -13.41
N PRO A 98 -1.86 0.53 -14.44
CA PRO A 98 -3.27 0.94 -14.55
C PRO A 98 -4.17 0.39 -13.46
N ASP A 99 -3.77 -0.68 -12.79
CA ASP A 99 -4.58 -1.26 -11.73
C ASP A 99 -4.21 -0.73 -10.35
N VAL A 100 -3.37 0.29 -10.26
CA VAL A 100 -2.95 0.89 -8.99
C VAL A 100 -3.71 2.19 -8.78
N PRO A 101 -4.63 2.25 -7.81
CA PRO A 101 -5.35 3.49 -7.53
C PRO A 101 -4.43 4.54 -6.93
N PHE A 102 -4.73 5.80 -7.25
CA PHE A 102 -4.06 6.94 -6.63
C PHE A 102 -5.10 7.73 -5.85
N VAL A 103 -4.80 8.01 -4.59
CA VAL A 103 -5.70 8.77 -3.72
C VAL A 103 -4.97 10.01 -3.28
N SER A 104 -5.52 11.20 -3.58
CA SER A 104 -4.88 12.42 -3.16
C SER A 104 -5.37 12.83 -1.78
N ARG A 105 -4.51 13.45 -1.02
CA ARG A 105 -4.85 13.96 0.31
C ARG A 105 -5.37 15.37 0.18
N PRO A 106 -6.29 15.82 1.01
CA PRO A 106 -6.99 15.00 2.01
C PRO A 106 -8.01 14.09 1.36
N PHE A 107 -8.24 12.94 1.96
CA PHE A 107 -9.22 12.00 1.42
C PHE A 107 -10.24 11.64 2.49
N LEU A 108 -11.41 11.20 2.04
CA LEU A 108 -12.42 10.65 2.94
C LEU A 108 -12.10 9.18 3.18
N GLU A 109 -12.42 8.71 4.38
CA GLU A 109 -12.18 7.29 4.70
C GLU A 109 -12.82 6.37 3.70
N ARG A 110 -14.04 6.68 3.26
CA ARG A 110 -14.72 5.82 2.28
C ARG A 110 -14.02 5.79 0.94
N GLN A 111 -13.34 6.88 0.54
CA GLN A 111 -12.56 6.90 -0.69
C GLN A 111 -11.39 5.94 -0.56
N MET A 112 -10.69 5.99 0.56
CA MET A 112 -9.56 5.11 0.78
C MET A 112 -10.01 3.66 0.82
N ARG A 113 -11.10 3.36 1.53
CA ARG A 113 -11.63 2.00 1.60
C ARG A 113 -12.01 1.48 0.23
N ALA A 114 -12.67 2.31 -0.58
CA ALA A 114 -13.05 1.91 -1.93
C ALA A 114 -11.81 1.61 -2.78
N SER A 115 -10.79 2.46 -2.69
CA SER A 115 -9.55 2.27 -3.45
C SER A 115 -8.84 0.98 -3.02
N VAL A 116 -8.82 0.70 -1.72
CA VAL A 116 -8.21 -0.54 -1.21
C VAL A 116 -8.97 -1.75 -1.75
N ARG A 117 -10.29 -1.73 -1.69
CA ARG A 117 -11.10 -2.85 -2.18
C ARG A 117 -10.93 -3.06 -3.68
N ASP A 118 -10.87 -1.96 -4.44
CA ASP A 118 -10.66 -2.05 -5.88
C ASP A 118 -9.28 -2.63 -6.20
N ALA A 119 -8.25 -2.19 -5.49
CA ALA A 119 -6.89 -2.69 -5.72
C ALA A 119 -6.81 -4.19 -5.42
N VAL A 120 -7.41 -4.60 -4.30
CA VAL A 120 -7.39 -6.02 -3.91
C VAL A 120 -8.17 -6.86 -4.91
N ALA A 121 -9.33 -6.38 -5.37
CA ALA A 121 -10.15 -7.11 -6.33
C ALA A 121 -9.45 -7.28 -7.68
N SER A 122 -8.55 -6.36 -8.03
CA SER A 122 -7.86 -6.41 -9.31
C SER A 122 -6.64 -7.31 -9.30
N ARG A 123 -6.22 -7.81 -8.14
CA ARG A 123 -4.99 -8.58 -8.08
C ARG A 123 -5.23 -10.03 -8.41
N PRO A 124 -4.30 -10.64 -9.13
CA PRO A 124 -4.40 -12.09 -9.36
C PRO A 124 -4.12 -12.82 -8.04
N ALA A 125 -4.73 -13.98 -7.89
CA ALA A 125 -4.47 -14.79 -6.72
C ALA A 125 -3.02 -15.24 -6.73
N ARG A 126 -2.42 -15.31 -5.54
CA ARG A 126 -1.05 -15.77 -5.43
C ARG A 126 -0.99 -17.26 -5.76
N SER A 127 0.02 -17.62 -6.54
CA SER A 127 0.23 -19.02 -6.86
C SER A 127 0.57 -19.82 -5.62
N ARG A 128 0.06 -21.04 -5.55
CA ARG A 128 0.34 -21.87 -4.43
C ARG A 128 1.36 -22.90 -4.70
N THR A 129 1.88 -22.95 -5.85
CA THR A 129 2.90 -23.94 -6.16
C THR A 129 4.25 -23.55 -5.63
#